data_a796522097a47be7f69fd7b2c409c4d1
#
_entry.id   a796522097a47be7f69fd7b2c409c4d1
#
_cell.length_a   1.000
_cell.length_b   1.000
_cell.length_c   1.000
_cell.angle_alpha   90.00
_cell.angle_beta   90.00
_cell.angle_gamma   90.00
#
_symmetry.space_group_name_H-M   'P 1'
#
loop_
_entity.id
_entity.type
_entity.pdbx_description
1 polymer ?
#
loop_
_entity_poly.entity_id
_entity_poly.type
_entity_poly.pdbx_seq_one_letter_code
_entity_poly.pdbx_strand_id
1 'polypeptide(L)'
;VIHLPAESDDCDPLSKSDASARPRCVLQGYFDDLDLLEQALQPMGAIQDVVNESSSTGLTFTQQAMAVRRFTTPDPGDFGTRAVRCTYLVSYEGEAQDFNAWLSHYLAHHPPLMAQLPGIRELEIYTRLDYRSGLGIERATAMQRNKVVFDDPASLAAALASPIRASMKQDFNSFPPYSGATLHFPMRSIYGNLKPK
;
A
#
# COMPACT_ATOMS: atom_id res chain seq x y z
N VAL A 1 -7.87 1.54 7.67
CA VAL A 1 -8.25 2.05 6.34
C VAL A 1 -8.80 0.92 5.51
N ILE A 2 -9.87 1.18 4.78
CA ILE A 2 -10.44 0.24 3.80
C ILE A 2 -10.16 0.80 2.42
N HIS A 3 -9.52 0.02 1.56
CA HIS A 3 -9.27 0.37 0.17
C HIS A 3 -10.13 -0.51 -0.73
N LEU A 4 -10.90 0.12 -1.60
CA LEU A 4 -11.73 -0.52 -2.62
C LEU A 4 -11.21 -0.12 -4.02
N PRO A 5 -11.36 -0.94 -5.06
CA PRO A 5 -10.97 -0.57 -6.41
C PRO A 5 -11.58 0.79 -6.81
N ALA A 6 -10.82 1.63 -7.49
CA ALA A 6 -11.34 2.85 -8.07
C ALA A 6 -12.37 2.51 -9.17
N GLU A 7 -13.41 3.32 -9.29
CA GLU A 7 -14.52 3.08 -10.24
C GLU A 7 -14.11 3.28 -11.71
N SER A 8 -13.02 4.00 -11.99
CA SER A 8 -12.49 4.19 -13.35
C SER A 8 -11.05 3.75 -13.45
N ASP A 9 -10.73 2.96 -14.48
CA ASP A 9 -9.37 2.53 -14.82
C ASP A 9 -8.54 3.65 -15.48
N ASP A 10 -9.15 4.79 -15.78
CA ASP A 10 -8.53 5.88 -16.54
C ASP A 10 -7.50 6.69 -15.75
N CYS A 11 -7.36 6.43 -14.44
CA CYS A 11 -6.46 7.20 -13.58
C CYS A 11 -4.97 6.84 -13.78
N ASP A 12 -4.66 5.65 -14.30
CA ASP A 12 -3.26 5.19 -14.41
C ASP A 12 -2.99 4.43 -15.71
N PRO A 13 -2.15 4.99 -16.60
CA PRO A 13 -1.71 4.29 -17.81
C PRO A 13 -0.87 3.03 -17.54
N LEU A 14 -0.37 2.82 -16.30
CA LEU A 14 0.34 1.61 -15.88
C LEU A 14 -0.60 0.53 -15.33
N SER A 15 -1.86 0.86 -15.06
CA SER A 15 -2.85 -0.07 -14.50
C SER A 15 -3.33 -1.16 -15.49
N LYS A 16 -2.67 -1.30 -16.62
CA LYS A 16 -2.86 -2.40 -17.61
C LYS A 16 -2.44 -3.78 -17.07
N SER A 17 -2.09 -3.86 -15.80
CA SER A 17 -1.89 -5.14 -15.12
C SER A 17 -3.18 -5.94 -15.13
N ASP A 18 -3.06 -7.22 -15.37
CA ASP A 18 -4.12 -8.23 -15.43
C ASP A 18 -5.21 -7.96 -14.37
N ALA A 19 -6.44 -7.76 -14.80
CA ALA A 19 -7.57 -7.49 -13.91
C ALA A 19 -7.77 -8.59 -12.85
N SER A 20 -7.26 -9.81 -13.10
CA SER A 20 -7.27 -10.94 -12.17
C SER A 20 -6.35 -10.72 -10.95
N ALA A 21 -5.32 -9.89 -11.06
CA ALA A 21 -4.36 -9.61 -9.98
C ALA A 21 -4.82 -8.46 -9.06
N ARG A 22 -5.94 -7.78 -9.37
CA ARG A 22 -6.42 -6.65 -8.57
C ARG A 22 -7.12 -7.13 -7.30
N PRO A 23 -6.71 -6.62 -6.12
CA PRO A 23 -7.43 -6.91 -4.88
C PRO A 23 -8.83 -6.30 -4.94
N ARG A 24 -9.85 -7.08 -4.57
CA ARG A 24 -11.23 -6.58 -4.43
C ARG A 24 -11.42 -5.66 -3.23
N CYS A 25 -10.57 -5.84 -2.22
CA CYS A 25 -10.52 -5.01 -1.03
C CYS A 25 -9.14 -5.17 -0.38
N VAL A 26 -8.62 -4.08 0.18
CA VAL A 26 -7.46 -4.14 1.08
C VAL A 26 -7.86 -3.53 2.41
N LEU A 27 -7.75 -4.33 3.47
CA LEU A 27 -7.94 -3.87 4.84
C LEU A 27 -6.56 -3.55 5.44
N GLN A 28 -6.38 -2.34 5.91
CA GLN A 28 -5.12 -1.88 6.49
C GLN A 28 -5.34 -1.42 7.93
N GLY A 29 -4.70 -2.12 8.86
CA GLY A 29 -4.62 -1.76 10.27
C GLY A 29 -3.23 -1.27 10.64
N TYR A 30 -3.14 -0.35 11.60
CA TYR A 30 -1.89 0.13 12.17
C TYR A 30 -1.82 -0.28 13.63
N PHE A 31 -0.65 -0.71 14.05
CA PHE A 31 -0.34 -1.13 15.41
C PHE A 31 0.92 -0.40 15.86
N ASP A 32 0.98 -0.02 17.12
CA ASP A 32 2.11 0.72 17.68
C ASP A 32 3.32 -0.19 17.89
N ASP A 33 3.08 -1.49 18.08
CA ASP A 33 4.14 -2.47 18.24
C ASP A 33 3.76 -3.84 17.62
N LEU A 34 4.77 -4.72 17.52
CA LEU A 34 4.63 -6.04 16.92
C LEU A 34 3.79 -6.99 17.80
N ASP A 35 3.88 -6.88 19.13
CA ASP A 35 3.12 -7.76 20.02
C ASP A 35 1.62 -7.53 19.90
N LEU A 36 1.18 -6.28 19.81
CA LEU A 36 -0.23 -5.94 19.61
C LEU A 36 -0.74 -6.44 18.25
N LEU A 37 0.07 -6.30 17.19
CA LEU A 37 -0.25 -6.85 15.88
C LEU A 37 -0.39 -8.38 15.95
N GLU A 38 0.58 -9.08 16.56
CA GLU A 38 0.58 -10.53 16.67
C GLU A 38 -0.58 -11.04 17.53
N GLN A 39 -0.97 -10.34 18.59
CA GLN A 39 -2.16 -10.64 19.37
C GLN A 39 -3.45 -10.52 18.53
N ALA A 40 -3.58 -9.47 17.72
CA ALA A 40 -4.74 -9.30 16.85
C ALA A 40 -4.87 -10.40 15.77
N LEU A 41 -3.74 -11.03 15.41
CA LEU A 41 -3.65 -12.11 14.41
C LEU A 41 -3.76 -13.52 15.03
N GLN A 42 -4.04 -13.65 16.35
CA GLN A 42 -4.31 -14.96 16.95
C GLN A 42 -5.77 -15.40 16.77
N PRO A 43 -6.07 -16.70 16.90
CA PRO A 43 -7.44 -17.18 17.05
C PRO A 43 -8.13 -16.41 18.18
N MET A 44 -9.36 -15.96 17.94
CA MET A 44 -10.15 -15.08 18.82
C MET A 44 -9.59 -13.64 18.93
N GLY A 45 -8.58 -13.27 18.17
CA GLY A 45 -8.11 -11.88 18.03
C GLY A 45 -9.05 -11.04 17.15
N ALA A 46 -8.85 -9.73 17.18
CA ALA A 46 -9.75 -8.77 16.52
C ALA A 46 -9.89 -8.96 14.99
N ILE A 47 -8.90 -9.59 14.34
CA ILE A 47 -8.93 -9.83 12.88
C ILE A 47 -9.71 -11.11 12.53
N GLN A 48 -9.80 -12.09 13.46
CA GLN A 48 -10.50 -13.33 13.20
C GLN A 48 -11.98 -13.12 12.85
N ASP A 49 -12.66 -12.21 13.52
CA ASP A 49 -14.08 -11.94 13.26
C ASP A 49 -14.30 -11.39 11.85
N VAL A 50 -13.41 -10.47 11.40
CA VAL A 50 -13.44 -9.91 10.04
C VAL A 50 -13.29 -11.02 9.00
N VAL A 51 -12.39 -11.97 9.24
CA VAL A 51 -12.15 -13.11 8.35
C VAL A 51 -13.35 -14.05 8.33
N ASN A 52 -13.93 -14.38 9.48
CA ASN A 52 -15.07 -15.26 9.60
C ASN A 52 -16.31 -14.70 8.89
N GLU A 53 -16.63 -13.42 9.12
CA GLU A 53 -17.74 -12.74 8.47
C GLU A 53 -17.58 -12.73 6.94
N SER A 54 -16.35 -12.54 6.47
CA SER A 54 -16.05 -12.46 5.05
C SER A 54 -15.96 -13.82 4.37
N SER A 55 -15.71 -14.90 5.10
CA SER A 55 -15.64 -16.27 4.56
C SER A 55 -16.94 -16.73 3.92
N SER A 56 -18.07 -16.20 4.39
CA SER A 56 -19.39 -16.45 3.79
C SER A 56 -19.58 -15.85 2.40
N THR A 57 -18.71 -14.94 1.99
CA THR A 57 -18.79 -14.20 0.71
C THR A 57 -18.04 -14.86 -0.44
N GLY A 58 -17.33 -15.97 -0.19
CA GLY A 58 -16.48 -16.64 -1.17
C GLY A 58 -15.19 -15.87 -1.50
N LEU A 59 -14.79 -14.91 -0.66
CA LEU A 59 -13.54 -14.16 -0.82
C LEU A 59 -12.36 -14.98 -0.28
N THR A 60 -11.24 -14.95 -1.00
CA THR A 60 -9.95 -15.47 -0.54
C THR A 60 -9.13 -14.32 0.01
N PHE A 61 -8.54 -14.52 1.18
CA PHE A 61 -7.71 -13.52 1.85
C PHE A 61 -6.24 -13.92 1.82
N THR A 62 -5.40 -12.91 1.72
CA THR A 62 -3.99 -13.00 2.10
C THR A 62 -3.69 -11.98 3.19
N GLN A 63 -2.70 -12.27 4.03
CA GLN A 63 -2.27 -11.38 5.11
C GLN A 63 -0.79 -11.05 4.97
N GLN A 64 -0.41 -9.86 5.41
CA GLN A 64 0.99 -9.47 5.49
C GLN A 64 1.20 -8.41 6.56
N ALA A 65 2.20 -8.61 7.44
CA ALA A 65 2.69 -7.58 8.35
C ALA A 65 3.86 -6.83 7.71
N MET A 66 3.90 -5.52 7.90
CA MET A 66 4.92 -4.67 7.31
C MET A 66 5.31 -3.54 8.27
N ALA A 67 6.61 -3.22 8.31
CA ALA A 67 7.08 -2.01 8.96
C ALA A 67 6.78 -0.79 8.11
N VAL A 68 6.22 0.26 8.70
CA VAL A 68 5.85 1.49 8.01
C VAL A 68 6.90 2.59 8.23
N ARG A 69 7.25 3.29 7.14
CA ARG A 69 8.00 4.55 7.14
C ARG A 69 7.15 5.63 6.53
N ARG A 70 6.97 6.74 7.26
CA ARG A 70 6.22 7.91 6.78
C ARG A 70 7.20 8.95 6.25
N PHE A 71 6.91 9.48 5.08
CA PHE A 71 7.66 10.56 4.46
C PHE A 71 6.83 11.84 4.51
N THR A 72 7.49 12.95 4.85
CA THR A 72 6.84 14.26 4.87
C THR A 72 6.44 14.66 3.45
N THR A 73 5.21 15.11 3.29
CA THR A 73 4.68 15.70 2.05
C THR A 73 4.55 17.21 2.21
N PRO A 74 4.63 17.99 1.11
CA PRO A 74 4.54 19.46 1.18
C PRO A 74 3.23 19.97 1.78
N ASP A 75 2.14 19.27 1.53
CA ASP A 75 0.81 19.60 2.05
C ASP A 75 0.09 18.30 2.47
N PRO A 76 0.27 17.86 3.72
CA PRO A 76 -0.32 16.61 4.18
C PRO A 76 -1.85 16.62 4.24
N GLY A 77 -2.47 17.81 4.17
CA GLY A 77 -3.91 17.95 4.25
C GLY A 77 -4.48 17.64 5.63
N ASP A 78 -5.76 17.95 5.81
CA ASP A 78 -6.49 17.59 7.01
C ASP A 78 -7.23 16.25 6.80
N PHE A 79 -6.70 15.18 7.37
CA PHE A 79 -7.34 13.86 7.35
C PHE A 79 -8.59 13.77 8.21
N GLY A 80 -8.86 14.78 9.07
CA GLY A 80 -10.05 14.82 9.92
C GLY A 80 -11.32 15.21 9.17
N THR A 81 -11.22 15.92 8.06
CA THR A 81 -12.36 16.48 7.32
C THR A 81 -12.81 15.65 6.12
N ARG A 82 -11.98 14.74 5.62
CA ARG A 82 -12.34 13.86 4.50
C ARG A 82 -12.18 12.39 4.87
N ALA A 83 -13.31 11.70 4.97
CA ALA A 83 -13.33 10.25 5.20
C ALA A 83 -12.96 9.41 3.95
N VAL A 84 -13.00 9.99 2.75
CA VAL A 84 -12.75 9.31 1.49
C VAL A 84 -11.63 10.00 0.72
N ARG A 85 -10.66 9.20 0.21
CA ARG A 85 -9.49 9.64 -0.54
C ARG A 85 -9.26 8.74 -1.76
N CYS A 86 -8.41 9.20 -2.68
CA CYS A 86 -7.81 8.37 -3.71
C CYS A 86 -6.42 7.91 -3.25
N THR A 87 -6.19 6.61 -3.23
CA THR A 87 -4.90 6.02 -2.84
C THR A 87 -4.33 5.24 -4.00
N TYR A 88 -3.06 5.46 -4.29
CA TYR A 88 -2.30 4.66 -5.23
C TYR A 88 -1.45 3.68 -4.44
N LEU A 89 -1.88 2.41 -4.41
CA LEU A 89 -1.10 1.32 -3.82
C LEU A 89 -0.15 0.77 -4.87
N VAL A 90 1.11 0.61 -4.49
CA VAL A 90 2.13 -0.04 -5.33
C VAL A 90 2.71 -1.21 -4.57
N SER A 91 2.90 -2.34 -5.25
CA SER A 91 3.44 -3.55 -4.66
C SER A 91 4.60 -4.09 -5.47
N TYR A 92 5.73 -4.37 -4.83
CA TYR A 92 6.90 -5.03 -5.38
C TYR A 92 6.88 -6.50 -4.96
N GLU A 93 6.48 -7.37 -5.87
CA GLU A 93 6.12 -8.77 -5.57
C GLU A 93 7.32 -9.73 -5.61
N GLY A 94 8.43 -9.30 -6.10
CA GLY A 94 9.59 -10.17 -6.23
C GLY A 94 10.56 -10.08 -5.06
N GLU A 95 11.69 -10.79 -5.22
CA GLU A 95 12.82 -10.70 -4.32
C GLU A 95 13.98 -9.96 -5.00
N ALA A 96 14.67 -9.12 -4.23
CA ALA A 96 15.91 -8.53 -4.66
C ALA A 96 17.08 -9.49 -4.46
N GLN A 97 18.08 -9.46 -5.35
CA GLN A 97 19.30 -10.26 -5.19
C GLN A 97 20.04 -9.91 -3.88
N ASP A 98 20.08 -8.63 -3.56
CA ASP A 98 20.51 -8.08 -2.27
C ASP A 98 19.43 -7.11 -1.79
N PHE A 99 18.60 -7.57 -0.86
CA PHE A 99 17.50 -6.76 -0.36
C PHE A 99 17.97 -5.53 0.41
N ASN A 100 19.08 -5.61 1.13
CA ASN A 100 19.61 -4.47 1.86
C ASN A 100 20.11 -3.37 0.92
N ALA A 101 20.85 -3.74 -0.14
CA ALA A 101 21.29 -2.81 -1.17
C ALA A 101 20.09 -2.20 -1.91
N TRP A 102 19.10 -3.02 -2.28
CA TRP A 102 17.89 -2.58 -2.95
C TRP A 102 17.09 -1.58 -2.09
N LEU A 103 16.83 -1.93 -0.83
CA LEU A 103 16.06 -1.09 0.09
C LEU A 103 16.78 0.22 0.40
N SER A 104 18.11 0.18 0.58
CA SER A 104 18.92 1.36 0.85
C SER A 104 18.87 2.33 -0.33
N HIS A 105 19.06 1.82 -1.56
CA HIS A 105 18.94 2.61 -2.78
C HIS A 105 17.52 3.21 -2.91
N TYR A 106 16.51 2.36 -2.77
CA TYR A 106 15.11 2.77 -2.88
C TYR A 106 14.77 3.91 -1.92
N LEU A 107 15.05 3.74 -0.63
CA LEU A 107 14.71 4.72 0.40
C LEU A 107 15.46 6.04 0.25
N ALA A 108 16.68 5.99 -0.29
CA ALA A 108 17.47 7.19 -0.52
C ALA A 108 16.98 8.03 -1.72
N HIS A 109 16.39 7.40 -2.75
CA HIS A 109 16.13 8.07 -4.03
C HIS A 109 14.64 8.16 -4.38
N HIS A 110 13.90 7.05 -4.31
CA HIS A 110 12.54 7.00 -4.85
C HIS A 110 11.51 7.79 -4.04
N PRO A 111 11.38 7.61 -2.71
CA PRO A 111 10.41 8.35 -1.91
C PRO A 111 10.62 9.87 -1.91
N PRO A 112 11.86 10.43 -1.94
CA PRO A 112 12.07 11.86 -2.11
C PRO A 112 11.53 12.42 -3.44
N LEU A 113 11.54 11.62 -4.51
CA LEU A 113 10.89 11.98 -5.78
C LEU A 113 9.38 11.88 -5.69
N MET A 114 8.87 10.79 -5.09
CA MET A 114 7.43 10.59 -4.88
C MET A 114 6.81 11.73 -4.04
N ALA A 115 7.51 12.21 -3.02
CA ALA A 115 7.05 13.33 -2.18
C ALA A 115 6.89 14.66 -2.94
N GLN A 116 7.46 14.78 -4.15
CA GLN A 116 7.33 15.94 -5.02
C GLN A 116 6.14 15.84 -5.99
N LEU A 117 5.38 14.74 -5.98
CA LEU A 117 4.19 14.61 -6.82
C LEU A 117 3.18 15.71 -6.44
N PRO A 118 2.64 16.46 -7.42
CA PRO A 118 1.68 17.51 -7.11
C PRO A 118 0.41 16.94 -6.50
N GLY A 119 -0.08 17.58 -5.46
CA GLY A 119 -1.31 17.18 -4.75
C GLY A 119 -1.17 15.95 -3.86
N ILE A 120 0.05 15.43 -3.64
CA ILE A 120 0.29 14.34 -2.70
C ILE A 120 -0.06 14.78 -1.27
N ARG A 121 -0.80 13.91 -0.53
CA ARG A 121 -1.24 14.15 0.84
C ARG A 121 -0.52 13.27 1.85
N GLU A 122 -0.25 12.03 1.49
CA GLU A 122 0.41 11.05 2.36
C GLU A 122 1.31 10.15 1.54
N LEU A 123 2.48 9.83 2.09
CA LEU A 123 3.43 8.87 1.52
C LEU A 123 3.92 7.93 2.61
N GLU A 124 3.58 6.66 2.46
CA GLU A 124 4.05 5.60 3.35
C GLU A 124 4.72 4.49 2.54
N ILE A 125 5.85 4.02 3.05
CA ILE A 125 6.62 2.92 2.49
C ILE A 125 6.62 1.78 3.49
N TYR A 126 6.18 0.62 3.05
CA TYR A 126 6.03 -0.58 3.85
C TYR A 126 7.07 -1.62 3.44
N THR A 127 7.80 -2.15 4.42
CA THR A 127 8.78 -3.21 4.21
C THR A 127 8.32 -4.45 4.97
N ARG A 128 8.37 -5.63 4.35
CA ARG A 128 7.90 -6.87 4.98
C ARG A 128 8.60 -7.13 6.31
N LEU A 129 7.85 -7.69 7.24
CA LEU A 129 8.31 -8.18 8.55
C LEU A 129 8.02 -9.66 8.69
N ASP A 130 8.86 -10.35 9.46
CA ASP A 130 8.51 -11.64 10.03
C ASP A 130 7.58 -11.43 11.23
N TYR A 131 6.53 -12.24 11.35
CA TYR A 131 5.52 -12.12 12.38
C TYR A 131 4.83 -13.45 12.64
N ARG A 132 4.23 -13.58 13.82
CA ARG A 132 3.41 -14.73 14.19
C ARG A 132 1.94 -14.47 13.84
N SER A 133 1.27 -15.46 13.28
CA SER A 133 -0.17 -15.45 13.08
C SER A 133 -0.74 -16.85 13.29
N GLY A 134 -1.83 -16.94 14.03
CA GLY A 134 -2.63 -18.14 14.19
C GLY A 134 -3.83 -18.21 13.25
N LEU A 135 -4.03 -17.21 12.37
CA LEU A 135 -5.08 -17.21 11.38
C LEU A 135 -4.74 -18.17 10.24
N GLY A 136 -5.70 -18.99 9.82
CA GLY A 136 -5.58 -19.91 8.67
C GLY A 136 -5.61 -19.19 7.30
N ILE A 137 -4.95 -18.05 7.17
CA ILE A 137 -4.93 -17.21 5.95
C ILE A 137 -3.53 -17.28 5.33
N GLU A 138 -3.48 -17.40 4.01
CA GLU A 138 -2.24 -17.37 3.25
C GLU A 138 -1.45 -16.08 3.48
N ARG A 139 -0.12 -16.19 3.58
CA ARG A 139 0.76 -15.04 3.73
C ARG A 139 1.18 -14.51 2.36
N ALA A 140 0.94 -13.23 2.13
CA ALA A 140 1.52 -12.54 0.99
C ALA A 140 3.02 -12.27 1.22
N THR A 141 3.79 -12.25 0.14
CA THR A 141 5.27 -12.24 0.18
C THR A 141 5.89 -11.01 -0.48
N ALA A 142 5.10 -9.99 -0.82
CA ALA A 142 5.63 -8.76 -1.39
C ALA A 142 6.78 -8.20 -0.53
N MET A 143 7.92 -7.91 -1.16
CA MET A 143 9.08 -7.40 -0.40
C MET A 143 8.86 -5.98 0.10
N GLN A 144 8.09 -5.17 -0.64
CA GLN A 144 7.76 -3.80 -0.28
C GLN A 144 6.44 -3.38 -0.89
N ARG A 145 5.75 -2.46 -0.22
CA ARG A 145 4.58 -1.76 -0.75
C ARG A 145 4.66 -0.27 -0.47
N ASN A 146 3.93 0.51 -1.28
CA ASN A 146 3.79 1.94 -1.08
C ASN A 146 2.32 2.30 -1.00
N LYS A 147 2.04 3.34 -0.22
CA LYS A 147 0.75 4.01 -0.16
C LYS A 147 0.97 5.48 -0.46
N VAL A 148 0.39 5.95 -1.56
CA VAL A 148 0.46 7.34 -1.99
C VAL A 148 -0.96 7.87 -2.05
N VAL A 149 -1.26 8.93 -1.29
CA VAL A 149 -2.63 9.42 -1.12
C VAL A 149 -2.83 10.78 -1.76
N PHE A 150 -3.94 10.92 -2.45
CA PHE A 150 -4.42 12.15 -3.11
C PHE A 150 -5.86 12.44 -2.67
N ASP A 151 -6.33 13.65 -2.91
CA ASP A 151 -7.70 14.02 -2.58
C ASP A 151 -8.75 13.25 -3.38
N ASP A 152 -8.47 13.02 -4.67
CA ASP A 152 -9.39 12.39 -5.61
C ASP A 152 -8.64 11.76 -6.82
N PRO A 153 -9.33 11.02 -7.69
CA PRO A 153 -8.73 10.40 -8.87
C PRO A 153 -8.14 11.41 -9.87
N ALA A 154 -8.72 12.60 -10.00
CA ALA A 154 -8.20 13.62 -10.90
C ALA A 154 -6.84 14.16 -10.43
N SER A 155 -6.67 14.34 -9.12
CA SER A 155 -5.40 14.70 -8.48
C SER A 155 -4.33 13.62 -8.71
N LEU A 156 -4.68 12.35 -8.59
CA LEU A 156 -3.77 11.24 -8.93
C LEU A 156 -3.37 11.28 -10.42
N ALA A 157 -4.34 11.43 -11.33
CA ALA A 157 -4.06 11.49 -12.76
C ALA A 157 -3.13 12.67 -13.11
N ALA A 158 -3.37 13.85 -12.52
CA ALA A 158 -2.51 15.02 -12.69
C ALA A 158 -1.08 14.77 -12.16
N ALA A 159 -0.95 14.12 -11.01
CA ALA A 159 0.34 13.74 -10.45
C ALA A 159 1.11 12.79 -11.37
N LEU A 160 0.45 11.76 -11.90
CA LEU A 160 1.04 10.79 -12.81
C LEU A 160 1.38 11.39 -14.20
N ALA A 161 0.75 12.48 -14.60
CA ALA A 161 1.08 13.24 -15.82
C ALA A 161 2.16 14.31 -15.59
N SER A 162 2.59 14.55 -14.36
CA SER A 162 3.54 15.61 -14.02
C SER A 162 4.97 15.30 -14.46
N PRO A 163 5.83 16.32 -14.65
CA PRO A 163 7.23 16.14 -15.07
C PRO A 163 8.06 15.25 -14.13
N ILE A 164 7.75 15.22 -12.82
CA ILE A 164 8.47 14.40 -11.84
C ILE A 164 8.41 12.91 -12.19
N ARG A 165 7.39 12.48 -12.95
CA ARG A 165 7.24 11.10 -13.40
C ARG A 165 8.43 10.62 -14.24
N ALA A 166 9.04 11.50 -15.04
CA ALA A 166 10.23 11.15 -15.83
C ALA A 166 11.43 10.82 -14.93
N SER A 167 11.65 11.63 -13.89
CA SER A 167 12.71 11.38 -12.89
C SER A 167 12.44 10.10 -12.10
N MET A 168 11.20 9.85 -11.70
CA MET A 168 10.82 8.61 -11.03
C MET A 168 11.07 7.37 -11.91
N LYS A 169 10.77 7.46 -13.22
CA LYS A 169 11.04 6.36 -14.17
C LYS A 169 12.54 6.12 -14.35
N GLN A 170 13.33 7.18 -14.42
CA GLN A 170 14.80 7.07 -14.49
C GLN A 170 15.34 6.39 -13.24
N ASP A 171 14.91 6.81 -12.06
CA ASP A 171 15.30 6.20 -10.79
C ASP A 171 14.87 4.73 -10.72
N PHE A 172 13.63 4.40 -11.07
CA PHE A 172 13.13 3.03 -11.14
C PHE A 172 14.01 2.11 -12.01
N ASN A 173 14.49 2.62 -13.15
CA ASN A 173 15.40 1.88 -14.04
C ASN A 173 16.82 1.70 -13.46
N SER A 174 17.17 2.40 -12.39
CA SER A 174 18.45 2.31 -11.69
C SER A 174 18.42 1.42 -10.45
N PHE A 175 17.26 0.83 -10.12
CA PHE A 175 17.14 -0.05 -8.96
C PHE A 175 18.09 -1.26 -9.07
N PRO A 176 18.72 -1.67 -7.96
CA PRO A 176 19.43 -2.92 -7.92
C PRO A 176 18.55 -4.08 -8.39
N PRO A 177 19.13 -5.14 -8.96
CA PRO A 177 18.37 -6.24 -9.54
C PRO A 177 17.38 -6.88 -8.56
N TYR A 178 16.14 -7.02 -9.00
CA TYR A 178 15.08 -7.76 -8.31
C TYR A 178 14.23 -8.54 -9.32
N SER A 179 13.52 -9.54 -8.85
CA SER A 179 12.61 -10.36 -9.64
C SER A 179 11.14 -9.95 -9.40
N GLY A 180 10.24 -10.51 -10.18
CA GLY A 180 8.80 -10.31 -10.00
C GLY A 180 8.26 -9.02 -10.60
N ALA A 181 6.97 -8.82 -10.37
CA ALA A 181 6.23 -7.69 -10.93
C ALA A 181 6.18 -6.50 -9.97
N THR A 182 6.06 -5.30 -10.54
CA THR A 182 5.63 -4.11 -9.82
C THR A 182 4.18 -3.84 -10.20
N LEU A 183 3.28 -3.99 -9.24
CA LEU A 183 1.84 -3.87 -9.43
C LEU A 183 1.35 -2.52 -8.91
N HIS A 184 0.38 -1.94 -9.61
CA HIS A 184 -0.16 -0.62 -9.32
C HIS A 184 -1.67 -0.68 -9.21
N PHE A 185 -2.22 -0.19 -8.10
CA PHE A 185 -3.64 -0.26 -7.80
C PHE A 185 -4.18 1.10 -7.39
N PRO A 186 -4.86 1.84 -8.30
CA PRO A 186 -5.66 2.99 -7.90
C PRO A 186 -6.85 2.51 -7.06
N MET A 187 -7.00 3.06 -5.86
CA MET A 187 -8.01 2.63 -4.90
C MET A 187 -8.79 3.83 -4.38
N ARG A 188 -10.06 3.63 -4.11
CA ARG A 188 -10.88 4.50 -3.28
C ARG A 188 -10.68 4.09 -1.83
N SER A 189 -10.22 4.99 -0.98
CA SER A 189 -9.86 4.69 0.39
C SER A 189 -10.80 5.38 1.38
N ILE A 190 -11.24 4.62 2.38
CA ILE A 190 -12.11 5.08 3.45
C ILE A 190 -11.31 5.01 4.75
N TYR A 191 -11.13 6.16 5.38
CA TYR A 191 -10.45 6.27 6.66
C TYR A 191 -11.47 6.19 7.79
N GLY A 192 -11.15 5.44 8.83
CA GLY A 192 -11.98 5.30 10.02
C GLY A 192 -11.12 4.98 11.23
N ASN A 193 -11.52 5.49 12.39
CA ASN A 193 -10.95 5.07 13.67
C ASN A 193 -11.81 3.95 14.22
N LEU A 194 -11.28 2.72 14.18
CA LEU A 194 -11.81 1.63 14.99
C LEU A 194 -11.32 1.88 16.42
N LYS A 195 -12.07 2.66 17.20
CA LYS A 195 -11.84 2.68 18.63
C LYS A 195 -12.31 1.34 19.18
N PRO A 196 -11.49 0.61 19.95
CA PRO A 196 -11.99 -0.55 20.68
C PRO A 196 -13.14 -0.08 21.60
N LYS A 197 -14.23 -0.84 21.58
CA LYS A 197 -15.36 -0.64 22.51
C LYS A 197 -14.92 -0.99 23.92
#